data_b5f40ac548aa57617177cb7fc5ec5d6c
#
_entry.id   b5f40ac548aa57617177cb7fc5ec5d6c
#
_cell.length_a   1.000
_cell.length_b   1.000
_cell.length_c   1.000
_cell.angle_alpha   90.00
_cell.angle_beta   90.00
_cell.angle_gamma   90.00
#
_symmetry.space_group_name_H-M   'P 1'
#
loop_
_entity.id
_entity.type
_entity.pdbx_description
1 polymer ?
#
loop_
_entity_poly.entity_id
_entity_poly.type
_entity_poly.pdbx_seq_one_letter_code
_entity_poly.pdbx_strand_id
1 'polypeptide(L)'
;MVDFRRLLFRIYRGWGALRPARLTLGVRALVVDDENRICLVRHSYREGWYLPGGGVKTGESLVGAIQRELLEETGIELPETPQSVHGVFSSFREHKSDHVVVFLVTDWSVCASVSPEIAEVGFFAADEVPQGTSAATTRRIKEHMTGVPPGHRW
;
A
#
# COMPACT_ATOMS: atom_id res chain seq x y z
N MET A 1 25.01 -17.66 1.53
CA MET A 1 23.70 -18.23 1.91
C MET A 1 22.66 -17.50 1.03
N VAL A 2 22.08 -18.19 0.07
CA VAL A 2 21.12 -17.57 -0.87
C VAL A 2 19.84 -17.27 -0.08
N ASP A 3 19.43 -16.02 -0.11
CA ASP A 3 18.19 -15.58 0.56
C ASP A 3 17.00 -16.22 -0.16
N PHE A 4 16.49 -17.30 0.42
CA PHE A 4 15.40 -18.12 -0.11
C PHE A 4 14.12 -17.30 -0.36
N ARG A 5 13.92 -16.22 0.39
CA ARG A 5 12.79 -15.29 0.23
C ARG A 5 12.90 -14.47 -1.06
N ARG A 6 14.10 -14.00 -1.39
CA ARG A 6 14.37 -13.30 -2.67
C ARG A 6 14.22 -14.24 -3.86
N LEU A 7 14.58 -15.52 -3.70
CA LEU A 7 14.42 -16.54 -4.74
C LEU A 7 12.94 -16.84 -4.98
N LEU A 8 12.13 -17.04 -3.96
CA LEU A 8 10.68 -17.27 -4.07
C LEU A 8 9.97 -16.09 -4.74
N PHE A 9 10.34 -14.85 -4.40
CA PHE A 9 9.79 -13.65 -5.03
C PHE A 9 10.15 -13.55 -6.53
N ARG A 10 11.38 -13.93 -6.91
CA ARG A 10 11.81 -14.00 -8.32
C ARG A 10 11.06 -15.08 -9.09
N ILE A 11 10.81 -16.24 -8.49
CA ILE A 11 10.02 -17.32 -9.10
C ILE A 11 8.57 -16.88 -9.28
N TYR A 12 7.97 -16.25 -8.26
CA TYR A 12 6.61 -15.71 -8.34
C TYR A 12 6.47 -14.66 -9.45
N ARG A 13 7.45 -13.77 -9.60
CA ARG A 13 7.52 -12.80 -10.72
C ARG A 13 7.72 -13.47 -12.08
N GLY A 14 8.54 -14.50 -12.16
CA GLY A 14 8.83 -15.21 -13.42
C GLY A 14 7.64 -15.98 -13.98
N TRP A 15 6.79 -16.52 -13.12
CA TRP A 15 5.55 -17.20 -13.53
C TRP A 15 4.46 -16.24 -14.02
N GLY A 16 4.51 -14.97 -13.63
CA GLY A 16 3.61 -13.94 -14.13
C GLY A 16 3.87 -13.52 -15.59
N ALA A 17 5.11 -13.71 -16.09
CA ALA A 17 5.52 -13.26 -17.42
C ALA A 17 4.96 -14.11 -18.58
N LEU A 18 4.44 -15.31 -18.30
CA LEU A 18 3.88 -16.23 -19.30
C LEU A 18 2.34 -16.24 -19.36
N ARG A 19 1.67 -15.36 -18.59
CA ARG A 19 0.20 -15.23 -18.61
C ARG A 19 -0.22 -13.98 -19.35
N PRO A 20 -1.34 -14.02 -20.11
CA PRO A 20 -1.88 -12.82 -20.74
C PRO A 20 -2.09 -11.72 -19.69
N ALA A 21 -1.92 -10.46 -20.09
CA ALA A 21 -2.05 -9.29 -19.22
C ALA A 21 -3.29 -9.42 -18.34
N ARG A 22 -3.09 -9.65 -17.05
CA ARG A 22 -4.20 -9.80 -16.10
C ARG A 22 -4.57 -8.44 -15.55
N LEU A 23 -5.86 -8.20 -15.52
CA LEU A 23 -6.42 -7.14 -14.71
C LEU A 23 -6.12 -7.48 -13.25
N THR A 24 -5.42 -6.60 -12.55
CA THR A 24 -5.15 -6.73 -11.13
C THR A 24 -5.76 -5.57 -10.37
N LEU A 25 -6.21 -5.83 -9.15
CA LEU A 25 -6.79 -4.86 -8.27
C LEU A 25 -6.04 -4.88 -6.95
N GLY A 26 -5.59 -3.72 -6.54
CA GLY A 26 -4.92 -3.51 -5.27
C GLY A 26 -5.60 -2.44 -4.44
N VAL A 27 -5.35 -2.48 -3.14
CA VAL A 27 -5.75 -1.45 -2.18
C VAL A 27 -4.53 -0.87 -1.49
N ARG A 28 -4.59 0.43 -1.17
CA ARG A 28 -3.60 1.12 -0.34
C ARG A 28 -4.32 2.00 0.65
N ALA A 29 -3.68 2.27 1.78
CA ALA A 29 -4.20 3.20 2.77
C ALA A 29 -3.28 4.40 2.94
N LEU A 30 -3.86 5.57 2.87
CA LEU A 30 -3.30 6.82 3.37
C LEU A 30 -3.76 6.95 4.82
N VAL A 31 -3.02 6.34 5.75
CA VAL A 31 -3.31 6.39 7.18
C VAL A 31 -2.69 7.65 7.76
N VAL A 32 -3.50 8.46 8.38
CA VAL A 32 -3.11 9.76 8.93
C VAL A 32 -3.38 9.76 10.43
N ASP A 33 -2.40 10.20 11.21
CA ASP A 33 -2.55 10.35 12.66
C ASP A 33 -3.00 11.77 13.07
N ASP A 34 -3.21 11.96 14.36
CA ASP A 34 -3.67 13.23 14.93
C ASP A 34 -2.67 14.39 14.74
N GLU A 35 -1.41 14.09 14.46
CA GLU A 35 -0.35 15.07 14.14
C GLU A 35 -0.19 15.28 12.62
N ASN A 36 -1.14 14.77 11.84
CA ASN A 36 -1.13 14.82 10.37
C ASN A 36 0.11 14.17 9.72
N ARG A 37 0.68 13.15 10.38
CA ARG A 37 1.75 12.31 9.85
C ARG A 37 1.15 11.10 9.13
N ILE A 38 1.87 10.60 8.15
CA ILE A 38 1.41 9.53 7.27
C ILE A 38 2.17 8.24 7.57
N CYS A 39 1.42 7.14 7.74
CA CYS A 39 1.98 5.81 7.91
C CYS A 39 2.60 5.30 6.60
N LEU A 40 3.87 4.92 6.67
CA LEU A 40 4.58 4.25 5.60
C LEU A 40 5.17 2.93 6.08
N VAL A 41 5.33 1.99 5.16
CA VAL A 41 5.95 0.69 5.39
C VAL A 41 7.17 0.51 4.50
N ARG A 42 8.18 -0.19 5.03
CA ARG A 42 9.34 -0.67 4.29
C ARG A 42 9.39 -2.20 4.36
N HIS A 43 9.29 -2.83 3.21
CA HIS A 43 9.31 -4.29 3.12
C HIS A 43 10.72 -4.87 3.29
N SER A 44 10.83 -6.07 3.84
CA SER A 44 12.12 -6.76 4.02
C SER A 44 12.74 -7.24 2.70
N TYR A 45 11.94 -7.41 1.66
CA TYR A 45 12.33 -7.96 0.34
C TYR A 45 12.38 -6.92 -0.79
N ARG A 46 12.02 -5.66 -0.52
CA ARG A 46 11.89 -4.58 -1.50
C ARG A 46 12.41 -3.27 -0.91
N GLU A 47 13.20 -2.55 -1.68
CA GLU A 47 13.69 -1.23 -1.28
C GLU A 47 12.61 -0.15 -1.38
N GLY A 48 12.75 0.87 -0.56
CA GLY A 48 11.90 2.05 -0.53
C GLY A 48 10.73 1.97 0.44
N TRP A 49 10.03 3.09 0.56
CA TRP A 49 8.88 3.27 1.45
C TRP A 49 7.60 3.42 0.64
N TYR A 50 6.52 2.84 1.15
CA TYR A 50 5.26 2.72 0.43
C TYR A 50 4.08 2.99 1.37
N LEU A 51 2.95 3.40 0.80
CA LEU A 51 1.68 3.29 1.51
C LEU A 51 1.39 1.81 1.80
N PRO A 52 0.95 1.46 3.03
CA PRO A 52 0.56 0.09 3.37
C PRO A 52 -0.60 -0.40 2.50
N GLY A 53 -0.63 -1.71 2.25
CA GLY A 53 -1.67 -2.37 1.48
C GLY A 53 -1.13 -3.33 0.43
N GLY A 54 -2.02 -4.09 -0.20
CA GLY A 54 -1.66 -5.17 -1.13
C GLY A 54 -2.72 -5.49 -2.15
N GLY A 55 -2.69 -6.72 -2.64
CA GLY A 55 -3.62 -7.22 -3.64
C GLY A 55 -4.95 -7.65 -3.05
N VAL A 56 -6.03 -7.38 -3.78
CA VAL A 56 -7.37 -7.90 -3.44
C VAL A 56 -7.44 -9.37 -3.85
N LYS A 57 -7.87 -10.23 -2.94
CA LYS A 57 -8.03 -11.67 -3.19
C LYS A 57 -9.39 -11.95 -3.85
N THR A 58 -9.48 -13.06 -4.58
CA THR A 58 -10.76 -13.49 -5.17
C THR A 58 -11.80 -13.69 -4.07
N GLY A 59 -12.97 -13.06 -4.23
CA GLY A 59 -14.06 -13.13 -3.25
C GLY A 59 -13.91 -12.17 -2.07
N GLU A 60 -12.85 -11.36 -2.03
CA GLU A 60 -12.62 -10.36 -0.98
C GLU A 60 -13.18 -8.99 -1.38
N SER A 61 -13.82 -8.29 -0.45
CA SER A 61 -14.21 -6.90 -0.68
C SER A 61 -13.01 -5.97 -0.58
N LEU A 62 -13.09 -4.77 -1.18
CA LEU A 62 -12.02 -3.77 -1.08
C LEU A 62 -11.78 -3.34 0.37
N VAL A 63 -12.85 -3.21 1.15
CA VAL A 63 -12.76 -2.86 2.58
C VAL A 63 -12.13 -4.01 3.36
N GLY A 64 -12.54 -5.26 3.12
CA GLY A 64 -11.91 -6.43 3.75
C GLY A 64 -10.43 -6.54 3.40
N ALA A 65 -10.06 -6.28 2.14
CA ALA A 65 -8.67 -6.29 1.71
C ALA A 65 -7.82 -5.24 2.44
N ILE A 66 -8.30 -4.00 2.55
CA ILE A 66 -7.51 -2.97 3.25
C ILE A 66 -7.44 -3.20 4.75
N GLN A 67 -8.50 -3.71 5.38
CA GLN A 67 -8.47 -4.12 6.79
C GLN A 67 -7.42 -5.20 7.04
N ARG A 68 -7.41 -6.25 6.23
CA ARG A 68 -6.44 -7.35 6.32
C ARG A 68 -5.01 -6.86 6.11
N GLU A 69 -4.75 -6.10 5.05
CA GLU A 69 -3.41 -5.61 4.73
C GLU A 69 -2.86 -4.66 5.82
N LEU A 70 -3.68 -3.74 6.34
CA LEU A 70 -3.27 -2.86 7.43
C LEU A 70 -2.94 -3.62 8.69
N LEU A 71 -3.76 -4.61 9.05
CA LEU A 71 -3.49 -5.46 10.19
C LEU A 71 -2.20 -6.25 10.03
N GLU A 72 -1.97 -6.86 8.86
CA GLU A 72 -0.80 -7.68 8.56
C GLU A 72 0.49 -6.84 8.48
N GLU A 73 0.45 -5.67 7.84
CA GLU A 73 1.64 -4.86 7.56
C GLU A 73 1.98 -3.84 8.68
N THR A 74 0.99 -3.35 9.41
CA THR A 74 1.17 -2.25 10.36
C THR A 74 0.67 -2.54 11.77
N GLY A 75 -0.10 -3.61 11.96
CA GLY A 75 -0.82 -3.87 13.21
C GLY A 75 -2.00 -2.94 13.46
N ILE A 76 -2.37 -2.14 12.46
CA ILE A 76 -3.51 -1.21 12.53
C ILE A 76 -4.82 -1.95 12.27
N GLU A 77 -5.78 -1.75 13.16
CA GLU A 77 -7.15 -2.21 13.04
C GLU A 77 -8.06 -1.04 12.68
N LEU A 78 -8.94 -1.25 11.71
CA LEU A 78 -9.93 -0.27 11.28
C LEU A 78 -11.28 -0.57 11.95
N PRO A 79 -12.07 0.49 12.31
CA PRO A 79 -13.44 0.30 12.70
C PRO A 79 -14.26 -0.27 11.53
N GLU A 80 -15.44 -0.85 11.84
CA GLU A 80 -16.37 -1.39 10.83
C GLU A 80 -16.94 -0.31 9.89
N THR A 81 -16.82 0.95 10.26
CA THR A 81 -17.33 2.08 9.45
C THR A 81 -16.63 2.16 8.11
N PRO A 82 -17.36 2.49 7.03
CA PRO A 82 -16.77 2.67 5.71
C PRO A 82 -15.68 3.73 5.72
N GLN A 83 -14.50 3.40 5.19
CA GLN A 83 -13.41 4.35 5.01
C GLN A 83 -13.64 5.21 3.77
N SER A 84 -13.20 6.45 3.80
CA SER A 84 -13.26 7.34 2.65
C SER A 84 -12.30 6.87 1.56
N VAL A 85 -12.72 6.97 0.30
CA VAL A 85 -11.83 6.73 -0.84
C VAL A 85 -11.12 8.03 -1.19
N HIS A 86 -9.78 8.03 -1.08
CA HIS A 86 -8.94 9.13 -1.54
C HIS A 86 -8.93 9.20 -3.07
N GLY A 87 -8.82 8.05 -3.73
CA GLY A 87 -8.85 8.00 -5.20
C GLY A 87 -8.73 6.58 -5.76
N VAL A 88 -9.01 6.48 -7.06
CA VAL A 88 -8.84 5.24 -7.84
C VAL A 88 -7.84 5.52 -8.96
N PHE A 89 -6.82 4.70 -9.06
CA PHE A 89 -5.67 4.92 -9.94
C PHE A 89 -5.42 3.73 -10.83
N SER A 90 -4.85 3.98 -12.00
CA SER A 90 -4.47 2.94 -12.95
C SER A 90 -2.98 3.00 -13.28
N SER A 91 -2.36 1.85 -13.42
CA SER A 91 -0.98 1.67 -13.87
C SER A 91 -0.92 0.63 -14.98
N PHE A 92 -0.34 1.01 -16.12
CA PHE A 92 -0.21 0.16 -17.31
C PHE A 92 1.26 -0.14 -17.60
N ARG A 93 2.01 -0.51 -16.58
CA ARG A 93 3.43 -0.85 -16.71
C ARG A 93 3.63 -2.34 -16.88
N GLU A 94 4.67 -2.73 -17.59
CA GLU A 94 5.09 -4.13 -17.76
C GLU A 94 3.96 -5.06 -18.29
N HIS A 95 3.13 -4.60 -19.23
CA HIS A 95 2.00 -5.34 -19.79
C HIS A 95 0.94 -5.77 -18.76
N LYS A 96 0.89 -5.10 -17.61
CA LYS A 96 -0.15 -5.30 -16.60
C LYS A 96 -1.14 -4.16 -16.63
N SER A 97 -2.38 -4.47 -16.35
CA SER A 97 -3.44 -3.50 -16.12
C SER A 97 -3.77 -3.51 -14.63
N ASP A 98 -2.99 -2.76 -13.87
CA ASP A 98 -3.14 -2.67 -12.42
C ASP A 98 -4.06 -1.49 -12.07
N HIS A 99 -5.04 -1.75 -11.22
CA HIS A 99 -5.89 -0.71 -10.63
C HIS A 99 -5.66 -0.69 -9.12
N VAL A 100 -5.58 0.50 -8.55
CA VAL A 100 -5.33 0.70 -7.13
C VAL A 100 -6.36 1.64 -6.56
N VAL A 101 -7.06 1.18 -5.51
CA VAL A 101 -7.94 2.03 -4.71
C VAL A 101 -7.16 2.48 -3.48
N VAL A 102 -7.08 3.78 -3.27
CA VAL A 102 -6.46 4.37 -2.06
C VAL A 102 -7.54 4.82 -1.12
N PHE A 103 -7.54 4.28 0.08
CA PHE A 103 -8.42 4.69 1.17
C PHE A 103 -7.73 5.78 2.00
N LEU A 104 -8.49 6.77 2.44
CA LEU A 104 -8.09 7.72 3.48
C LEU A 104 -8.56 7.16 4.83
N VAL A 105 -7.64 6.98 5.75
CA VAL A 105 -7.88 6.38 7.07
C VAL A 105 -7.43 7.37 8.14
N THR A 106 -8.38 7.87 8.90
CA THR A 106 -8.16 8.84 10.00
C THR A 106 -8.67 8.33 11.34
N ASP A 107 -9.41 7.21 11.35
CA ASP A 107 -9.91 6.54 12.55
C ASP A 107 -9.37 5.10 12.57
N TRP A 108 -8.53 4.79 13.54
CA TRP A 108 -7.83 3.52 13.64
C TRP A 108 -7.24 3.29 15.04
N SER A 109 -6.92 2.05 15.35
CA SER A 109 -6.21 1.66 16.57
C SER A 109 -5.08 0.67 16.26
N VAL A 110 -4.14 0.51 17.17
CA VAL A 110 -3.08 -0.50 17.05
C VAL A 110 -3.41 -1.68 17.95
N CYS A 111 -3.42 -2.88 17.38
CA CYS A 111 -3.85 -4.08 18.13
C CYS A 111 -2.95 -5.30 17.95
N ALA A 112 -2.09 -5.35 16.95
CA ALA A 112 -1.32 -6.55 16.61
C ALA A 112 0.16 -6.27 16.32
N SER A 113 0.94 -7.34 16.28
CA SER A 113 2.32 -7.29 15.83
C SER A 113 2.40 -7.34 14.31
N VAL A 114 3.40 -6.67 13.76
CA VAL A 114 3.65 -6.55 12.32
C VAL A 114 4.20 -7.85 11.73
N SER A 115 3.80 -8.17 10.51
CA SER A 115 4.29 -9.33 9.76
C SER A 115 5.82 -9.30 9.55
N PRO A 116 6.51 -10.45 9.57
CA PRO A 116 7.94 -10.55 9.25
C PRO A 116 8.32 -10.06 7.84
N GLU A 117 7.36 -9.87 6.95
CA GLU A 117 7.58 -9.30 5.61
C GLU A 117 7.85 -7.80 5.65
N ILE A 118 7.49 -7.14 6.74
CA ILE A 118 7.72 -5.72 6.96
C ILE A 118 8.98 -5.54 7.80
N ALA A 119 9.92 -4.79 7.27
CA ALA A 119 11.16 -4.45 7.98
C ALA A 119 10.97 -3.26 8.92
N GLU A 120 10.07 -2.33 8.56
CA GLU A 120 9.86 -1.11 9.33
C GLU A 120 8.51 -0.48 9.02
N VAL A 121 7.88 0.07 10.06
CA VAL A 121 6.65 0.89 9.98
C VAL A 121 6.96 2.22 10.66
N GLY A 122 6.56 3.33 10.06
CA GLY A 122 6.76 4.65 10.67
C GLY A 122 5.70 5.65 10.22
N PHE A 123 5.49 6.66 11.07
CA PHE A 123 4.66 7.83 10.75
C PHE A 123 5.58 9.02 10.48
N PHE A 124 5.39 9.70 9.36
CA PHE A 124 6.27 10.76 8.86
C PHE A 124 5.44 12.00 8.49
N ALA A 125 5.94 13.17 8.85
CA ALA A 125 5.41 14.42 8.33
C ALA A 125 5.62 14.48 6.80
N ALA A 126 4.75 15.16 6.08
CA ALA A 126 4.76 15.16 4.63
C ALA A 126 6.03 15.74 3.99
N ASP A 127 6.72 16.62 4.71
CA ASP A 127 8.00 17.22 4.34
C ASP A 127 9.22 16.44 4.84
N GLU A 128 9.01 15.42 5.70
CA GLU A 128 10.04 14.57 6.28
C GLU A 128 9.94 13.11 5.82
N VAL A 129 9.23 12.83 4.72
CA VAL A 129 9.14 11.45 4.22
C VAL A 129 10.52 10.90 3.89
N PRO A 130 10.81 9.62 4.24
CA PRO A 130 12.12 9.04 4.06
C PRO A 130 12.59 9.05 2.60
N GLN A 131 13.90 9.17 2.41
CA GLN A 131 14.51 9.02 1.10
C GLN A 131 14.18 7.61 0.55
N GLY A 132 13.90 7.53 -0.75
CA GLY A 132 13.50 6.29 -1.40
C GLY A 132 11.98 6.01 -1.31
N THR A 133 11.19 6.93 -0.77
CA THR A 133 9.72 6.84 -0.86
C THR A 133 9.28 6.79 -2.32
N SER A 134 8.38 5.85 -2.66
CA SER A 134 7.96 5.65 -4.04
C SER A 134 7.29 6.90 -4.61
N ALA A 135 7.54 7.16 -5.89
CA ALA A 135 6.96 8.34 -6.57
C ALA A 135 5.41 8.36 -6.52
N ALA A 136 4.78 7.20 -6.55
CA ALA A 136 3.33 7.10 -6.40
C ALA A 136 2.89 7.50 -4.98
N THR A 137 3.56 6.99 -3.95
CA THR A 137 3.32 7.36 -2.54
C THR A 137 3.49 8.86 -2.34
N THR A 138 4.59 9.44 -2.81
CA THR A 138 4.85 10.89 -2.68
C THR A 138 3.74 11.73 -3.34
N ARG A 139 3.24 11.30 -4.51
CA ARG A 139 2.11 12.00 -5.15
C ARG A 139 0.84 11.95 -4.31
N ARG A 140 0.48 10.80 -3.75
CA ARG A 140 -0.73 10.65 -2.90
C ARG A 140 -0.65 11.51 -1.64
N ILE A 141 0.54 11.54 -1.00
CA ILE A 141 0.79 12.41 0.14
C ILE A 141 0.58 13.88 -0.25
N LYS A 142 1.19 14.32 -1.35
CA LYS A 142 1.05 15.69 -1.83
C LYS A 142 -0.40 16.06 -2.14
N GLU A 143 -1.14 15.20 -2.83
CA GLU A 143 -2.57 15.41 -3.14
C GLU A 143 -3.39 15.60 -1.86
N HIS A 144 -3.17 14.76 -0.85
CA HIS A 144 -3.84 14.88 0.44
C HIS A 144 -3.52 16.20 1.14
N MET A 145 -2.23 16.54 1.24
CA MET A 145 -1.77 17.74 1.96
C MET A 145 -2.19 19.06 1.29
N THR A 146 -2.29 19.08 -0.03
CA THR A 146 -2.62 20.30 -0.78
C THR A 146 -4.11 20.42 -1.10
N GLY A 147 -4.91 19.36 -0.85
CA GLY A 147 -6.32 19.31 -1.24
C GLY A 147 -6.54 19.30 -2.76
N VAL A 148 -5.49 19.09 -3.54
CA VAL A 148 -5.61 18.97 -5.01
C VAL A 148 -6.31 17.66 -5.34
N PRO A 149 -7.35 17.68 -6.19
CA PRO A 149 -8.05 16.46 -6.58
C PRO A 149 -7.08 15.41 -7.14
N PRO A 150 -7.20 14.14 -6.73
CA PRO A 150 -6.32 13.07 -7.19
C PRO A 150 -6.41 12.89 -8.70
N GLY A 151 -5.25 12.68 -9.35
CA GLY A 151 -5.21 12.23 -10.72
C GLY A 151 -5.71 10.79 -10.87
N HIS A 152 -5.70 10.26 -12.08
CA HIS A 152 -6.14 8.87 -12.35
C HIS A 152 -4.98 7.88 -12.58
N ARG A 153 -3.74 8.34 -12.51
CA ARG A 153 -2.54 7.50 -12.69
C ARG A 153 -1.84 7.21 -11.35
N TRP A 154 -1.50 5.93 -11.21
CA TRP A 154 -0.69 5.47 -10.08
C TRP A 154 0.77 5.90 -10.17
#